data_4bea9f668b848ca4b0b705fb7eedee46
#
_entry.id   4bea9f668b848ca4b0b705fb7eedee46
#
_cell.length_a   1.000
_cell.length_b   1.000
_cell.length_c   1.000
_cell.angle_alpha   90.00
_cell.angle_beta   90.00
_cell.angle_gamma   90.00
#
_symmetry.space_group_name_H-M   'P 1'
#
loop_
_entity.id
_entity.type
_entity.pdbx_description
1 polymer ?
#
loop_
_entity_poly.entity_id
_entity_poly.type
_entity_poly.pdbx_seq_one_letter_code
_entity_poly.pdbx_strand_id
1 'polypeptide(L)'
;KNDQEKLYIFSREHTHHYITAYRMYLDNKILGVGVKNFRKFCSDKKYIESESSCAPHPHNTYVQILSETGIIGFLFLIAVLIYFCIYIFKHLILKIKNNHYFTDFEICILSGIAIYLWPFAPTGNVFSNWLNIAMILNLPLLIWSKNQLSLKN
;
A
#
# COMPACT_ATOMS: atom_id res chain seq x y z
N LYS A 1 23.38 6.34 29.57
CA LYS A 1 24.00 5.33 28.71
C LYS A 1 23.47 5.63 27.34
N ASN A 2 24.36 6.08 26.47
CA ASN A 2 24.11 6.77 25.22
C ASN A 2 23.02 6.12 24.34
N ASP A 3 21.77 6.49 24.55
CA ASP A 3 20.78 6.49 23.48
C ASP A 3 21.14 7.67 22.58
N GLN A 4 22.06 7.44 21.64
CA GLN A 4 22.21 8.36 20.53
C GLN A 4 20.83 8.48 19.90
N GLU A 5 20.31 9.70 19.82
CA GLU A 5 19.09 10.03 19.08
C GLU A 5 19.25 9.57 17.64
N LYS A 6 18.87 8.30 17.38
CA LYS A 6 18.74 7.83 16.01
C LYS A 6 17.59 8.63 15.39
N LEU A 7 17.92 9.44 14.42
CA LEU A 7 16.91 10.17 13.65
C LEU A 7 16.05 9.13 12.91
N TYR A 8 14.83 8.93 13.35
CA TYR A 8 13.86 8.06 12.70
C TYR A 8 13.03 8.85 11.70
N ILE A 9 12.94 8.41 10.45
CA ILE A 9 12.05 8.98 9.44
C ILE A 9 10.58 8.67 9.80
N PHE A 10 10.34 7.50 10.40
CA PHE A 10 9.06 7.06 10.95
C PHE A 10 9.14 7.02 12.48
N SER A 11 8.01 6.85 13.16
CA SER A 11 8.06 6.60 14.60
C SER A 11 8.94 5.38 14.91
N ARG A 12 9.52 5.36 16.10
CA ARG A 12 10.38 4.26 16.55
C ARG A 12 9.69 2.89 16.40
N GLU A 13 8.43 2.81 16.78
CA GLU A 13 7.63 1.58 16.71
C GLU A 13 7.44 1.11 15.27
N HIS A 14 7.02 2.00 14.35
CA HIS A 14 6.88 1.67 12.93
C HIS A 14 8.22 1.21 12.33
N THR A 15 9.32 1.86 12.69
CA THR A 15 10.65 1.45 12.21
C THR A 15 10.97 0.02 12.64
N HIS A 16 10.69 -0.35 13.89
CA HIS A 16 10.90 -1.71 14.37
C HIS A 16 10.01 -2.72 13.64
N HIS A 17 8.75 -2.41 13.37
CA HIS A 17 7.89 -3.27 12.56
C HIS A 17 8.43 -3.47 11.15
N TYR A 18 8.96 -2.41 10.53
CA TYR A 18 9.51 -2.48 9.17
C TYR A 18 10.79 -3.31 9.12
N ILE A 19 11.69 -3.16 10.10
CA ILE A 19 12.92 -3.97 10.19
C ILE A 19 12.55 -5.46 10.36
N THR A 20 11.62 -5.76 11.25
CA THR A 20 11.15 -7.12 11.49
C THR A 20 10.53 -7.73 10.23
N ALA A 21 9.65 -7.00 9.54
CA ALA A 21 9.04 -7.43 8.29
C ALA A 21 10.10 -7.64 7.17
N TYR A 22 11.07 -6.74 7.08
CA TYR A 22 12.15 -6.85 6.10
C TYR A 22 13.03 -8.09 6.34
N ARG A 23 13.33 -8.42 7.60
CA ARG A 23 14.06 -9.67 7.93
C ARG A 23 13.28 -10.92 7.50
N MET A 24 11.94 -10.92 7.69
CA MET A 24 11.09 -12.01 7.19
C MET A 24 11.15 -12.14 5.67
N TYR A 25 11.15 -11.00 4.96
CA TYR A 25 11.31 -10.98 3.50
C TYR A 25 12.66 -11.55 3.07
N LEU A 26 13.76 -11.19 3.75
CA LEU A 26 15.10 -11.67 3.38
C LEU A 26 15.20 -13.21 3.41
N ASP A 27 14.48 -13.85 4.30
CA ASP A 27 14.43 -15.32 4.38
C ASP A 27 13.49 -15.97 3.36
N ASN A 28 12.46 -15.24 2.93
CA ASN A 28 11.39 -15.76 2.08
C ASN A 28 11.12 -14.84 0.90
N LYS A 29 12.14 -14.53 0.10
CA LYS A 29 12.14 -13.46 -0.92
C LYS A 29 11.07 -13.62 -1.99
N ILE A 30 10.75 -14.85 -2.41
CA ILE A 30 9.88 -15.08 -3.56
C ILE A 30 8.41 -15.02 -3.17
N LEU A 31 7.99 -15.80 -2.17
CA LEU A 31 6.60 -15.98 -1.77
C LEU A 31 6.26 -15.35 -0.40
N GLY A 32 7.24 -14.78 0.30
CA GLY A 32 7.06 -14.24 1.64
C GLY A 32 6.79 -15.33 2.69
N VAL A 33 6.48 -14.88 3.91
CA VAL A 33 6.16 -15.80 5.03
C VAL A 33 4.71 -16.31 5.01
N GLY A 34 3.93 -15.90 4.01
CA GLY A 34 2.50 -16.20 3.89
C GLY A 34 1.59 -15.12 4.45
N VAL A 35 0.41 -15.00 3.83
CA VAL A 35 -0.61 -14.00 4.16
C VAL A 35 -1.04 -14.11 5.64
N LYS A 36 -1.11 -12.95 6.33
CA LYS A 36 -1.46 -12.84 7.76
C LYS A 36 -0.50 -13.56 8.72
N ASN A 37 0.69 -13.91 8.28
CA ASN A 37 1.66 -14.62 9.10
C ASN A 37 2.68 -13.68 9.77
N PHE A 38 2.73 -12.38 9.42
CA PHE A 38 3.57 -11.43 10.13
C PHE A 38 3.39 -11.54 11.66
N ARG A 39 2.16 -11.49 12.14
CA ARG A 39 1.80 -11.59 13.57
C ARG A 39 2.20 -12.91 14.24
N LYS A 40 2.47 -13.97 13.46
CA LYS A 40 2.88 -15.27 14.01
C LYS A 40 4.38 -15.33 14.22
N PHE A 41 5.14 -14.64 13.38
CA PHE A 41 6.59 -14.71 13.36
C PHE A 41 7.29 -13.47 13.91
N CYS A 42 6.55 -12.36 14.15
CA CYS A 42 7.14 -11.09 14.58
C CYS A 42 7.84 -11.16 15.95
N SER A 43 7.47 -12.10 16.81
CA SER A 43 8.12 -12.36 18.10
C SER A 43 9.26 -13.40 18.04
N ASP A 44 9.49 -14.01 16.86
CA ASP A 44 10.58 -14.96 16.69
C ASP A 44 11.93 -14.23 16.87
N LYS A 45 12.81 -14.82 17.68
CA LYS A 45 14.16 -14.28 17.94
C LYS A 45 14.96 -13.97 16.69
N LYS A 46 14.67 -14.66 15.59
CA LYS A 46 15.29 -14.45 14.29
C LYS A 46 14.92 -13.12 13.65
N TYR A 47 13.70 -12.65 13.86
CA TYR A 47 13.15 -11.49 13.17
C TYR A 47 12.97 -10.26 14.05
N ILE A 48 12.76 -10.48 15.36
CA ILE A 48 12.47 -9.42 16.30
C ILE A 48 13.61 -8.37 16.35
N GLU A 49 13.27 -7.09 16.32
CA GLU A 49 14.21 -5.99 16.53
C GLU A 49 14.19 -5.51 17.99
N SER A 50 12.99 -5.44 18.57
CA SER A 50 12.77 -5.04 19.96
C SER A 50 11.45 -5.61 20.45
N GLU A 51 11.14 -5.47 21.74
CA GLU A 51 9.86 -5.91 22.33
C GLU A 51 8.65 -5.27 21.65
N SER A 52 8.77 -4.04 21.14
CA SER A 52 7.72 -3.33 20.40
C SER A 52 7.63 -3.69 18.92
N SER A 53 8.41 -4.66 18.44
CA SER A 53 8.43 -5.03 17.02
C SER A 53 7.23 -5.85 16.56
N CYS A 54 6.50 -6.44 17.49
CA CYS A 54 5.40 -7.35 17.19
C CYS A 54 4.05 -6.64 17.26
N ALA A 55 3.34 -6.68 16.14
CA ALA A 55 1.99 -6.13 15.98
C ALA A 55 1.16 -7.06 15.09
N PRO A 56 -0.17 -6.88 14.98
CA PRO A 56 -0.98 -7.68 14.07
C PRO A 56 -0.57 -7.59 12.60
N HIS A 57 0.11 -6.50 12.22
CA HIS A 57 0.62 -6.22 10.88
C HIS A 57 1.64 -5.07 10.95
N PRO A 58 2.51 -4.86 9.94
CA PRO A 58 3.58 -3.86 10.03
C PRO A 58 3.15 -2.41 9.79
N HIS A 59 1.85 -2.10 9.73
CA HIS A 59 1.28 -0.76 9.56
C HIS A 59 1.69 -0.02 8.27
N ASN A 60 2.11 -0.75 7.24
CA ASN A 60 2.35 -0.22 5.90
C ASN A 60 2.06 -1.31 4.88
N THR A 61 1.24 -1.01 3.87
CA THR A 61 0.80 -1.96 2.84
C THR A 61 1.97 -2.54 2.05
N TYR A 62 2.96 -1.72 1.68
CA TYR A 62 4.10 -2.17 0.87
C TYR A 62 5.01 -3.11 1.66
N VAL A 63 5.30 -2.74 2.90
CA VAL A 63 6.10 -3.55 3.81
C VAL A 63 5.39 -4.87 4.13
N GLN A 64 4.07 -4.82 4.34
CA GLN A 64 3.27 -6.02 4.61
C GLN A 64 3.26 -6.96 3.40
N ILE A 65 2.94 -6.46 2.21
CA ILE A 65 2.92 -7.28 1.00
C ILE A 65 4.30 -7.87 0.73
N LEU A 66 5.37 -7.07 0.85
CA LEU A 66 6.73 -7.57 0.64
C LEU A 66 7.09 -8.71 1.60
N SER A 67 6.78 -8.57 2.89
CA SER A 67 7.11 -9.61 3.88
C SER A 67 6.22 -10.86 3.79
N GLU A 68 4.91 -10.70 3.51
CA GLU A 68 3.94 -11.78 3.55
C GLU A 68 3.73 -12.48 2.21
N THR A 69 3.94 -11.79 1.07
CA THR A 69 3.77 -12.36 -0.29
C THR A 69 5.04 -12.32 -1.15
N GLY A 70 6.13 -11.82 -0.56
CA GLY A 70 7.42 -11.74 -1.25
C GLY A 70 7.45 -10.76 -2.41
N ILE A 71 8.46 -10.94 -3.26
CA ILE A 71 8.69 -10.05 -4.41
C ILE A 71 7.58 -10.15 -5.44
N ILE A 72 6.92 -11.30 -5.57
CA ILE A 72 5.84 -11.50 -6.55
C ILE A 72 4.66 -10.59 -6.24
N GLY A 73 4.14 -10.62 -5.00
CA GLY A 73 3.04 -9.75 -4.61
C GLY A 73 3.43 -8.28 -4.57
N PHE A 74 4.68 -7.99 -4.21
CA PHE A 74 5.21 -6.62 -4.21
C PHE A 74 5.28 -6.04 -5.62
N LEU A 75 5.78 -6.78 -6.61
CA LEU A 75 5.81 -6.34 -8.00
C LEU A 75 4.41 -6.12 -8.57
N PHE A 76 3.44 -6.96 -8.22
CA PHE A 76 2.05 -6.75 -8.58
C PHE A 76 1.52 -5.42 -8.01
N LEU A 77 1.75 -5.12 -6.73
CA LEU A 77 1.35 -3.85 -6.12
C LEU A 77 2.01 -2.65 -6.79
N ILE A 78 3.31 -2.74 -7.10
CA ILE A 78 4.04 -1.68 -7.82
C ILE A 78 3.48 -1.48 -9.23
N ALA A 79 3.12 -2.54 -9.94
CA ALA A 79 2.50 -2.44 -11.26
C ALA A 79 1.14 -1.70 -11.18
N VAL A 80 0.32 -1.99 -10.17
CA VAL A 80 -0.94 -1.28 -9.91
C VAL A 80 -0.68 0.20 -9.62
N LEU A 81 0.29 0.52 -8.77
CA LEU A 81 0.66 1.91 -8.46
C LEU A 81 1.10 2.66 -9.72
N ILE A 82 2.00 2.07 -10.52
CA ILE A 82 2.47 2.67 -11.78
C ILE A 82 1.30 2.92 -12.73
N TYR A 83 0.40 1.95 -12.88
CA TYR A 83 -0.80 2.09 -13.70
C TYR A 83 -1.62 3.31 -13.29
N PHE A 84 -1.92 3.47 -11.99
CA PHE A 84 -2.64 4.63 -11.48
C PHE A 84 -1.88 5.94 -11.69
N CYS A 85 -0.57 5.96 -11.46
CA CYS A 85 0.27 7.12 -11.73
C CYS A 85 0.19 7.56 -13.20
N ILE A 86 0.28 6.62 -14.14
CA ILE A 86 0.14 6.92 -15.58
C ILE A 86 -1.21 7.58 -15.89
N TYR A 87 -2.30 7.07 -15.32
CA TYR A 87 -3.63 7.65 -15.50
C TYR A 87 -3.74 9.09 -14.96
N ILE A 88 -3.21 9.31 -13.75
CA ILE A 88 -3.18 10.65 -13.13
C ILE A 88 -2.35 11.61 -13.96
N PHE A 89 -1.14 11.22 -14.36
CA PHE A 89 -0.28 12.05 -15.21
C PHE A 89 -0.92 12.38 -16.56
N LYS A 90 -1.57 11.40 -17.20
CA LYS A 90 -2.30 11.63 -18.45
C LYS A 90 -3.39 12.68 -18.28
N HIS A 91 -4.18 12.61 -17.19
CA HIS A 91 -5.18 13.62 -16.89
C HIS A 91 -4.56 15.00 -16.69
N LEU A 92 -3.48 15.11 -15.91
CA LEU A 92 -2.80 16.38 -15.65
C LEU A 92 -2.27 17.03 -16.94
N ILE A 93 -1.64 16.23 -17.82
CA ILE A 93 -1.13 16.71 -19.10
C ILE A 93 -2.27 17.22 -19.99
N LEU A 94 -3.39 16.51 -20.07
CA LEU A 94 -4.54 16.90 -20.87
C LEU A 94 -5.22 18.15 -20.28
N LYS A 95 -5.30 18.27 -18.98
CA LYS A 95 -5.85 19.44 -18.29
C LYS A 95 -5.02 20.72 -18.60
N ILE A 96 -3.69 20.61 -18.64
CA ILE A 96 -2.81 21.73 -19.05
C ILE A 96 -3.12 22.17 -20.50
N LYS A 97 -3.56 21.24 -21.35
CA LYS A 97 -3.96 21.52 -22.75
C LYS A 97 -5.44 21.92 -22.89
N ASN A 98 -6.11 22.31 -21.82
CA ASN A 98 -7.54 22.63 -21.76
C ASN A 98 -8.47 21.48 -22.21
N ASN A 99 -8.02 20.24 -22.12
CA ASN A 99 -8.82 19.05 -22.37
C ASN A 99 -9.10 18.33 -21.05
N HIS A 100 -10.29 17.72 -20.93
CA HIS A 100 -10.67 16.92 -19.77
C HIS A 100 -10.60 15.43 -20.11
N TYR A 101 -9.89 14.66 -19.28
CA TYR A 101 -9.83 13.20 -19.40
C TYR A 101 -10.71 12.52 -18.36
N PHE A 102 -10.84 13.11 -17.18
CA PHE A 102 -11.71 12.67 -16.10
C PHE A 102 -12.71 13.75 -15.73
N THR A 103 -13.92 13.33 -15.33
CA THR A 103 -14.90 14.16 -14.66
C THR A 103 -14.49 14.44 -13.20
N ASP A 104 -15.09 15.43 -12.56
CA ASP A 104 -14.85 15.74 -11.14
C ASP A 104 -15.19 14.54 -10.24
N PHE A 105 -16.25 13.80 -10.58
CA PHE A 105 -16.61 12.57 -9.87
C PHE A 105 -15.52 11.50 -9.96
N GLU A 106 -14.96 11.26 -11.14
CA GLU A 106 -13.86 10.32 -11.34
C GLU A 106 -12.58 10.76 -10.61
N ILE A 107 -12.31 12.08 -10.56
CA ILE A 107 -11.20 12.64 -9.80
C ILE A 107 -11.36 12.35 -8.30
N CYS A 108 -12.55 12.53 -7.74
CA CYS A 108 -12.81 12.22 -6.33
C CYS A 108 -12.56 10.74 -6.03
N ILE A 109 -13.04 9.82 -6.88
CA ILE A 109 -12.80 8.38 -6.72
C ILE A 109 -11.31 8.05 -6.81
N LEU A 110 -10.62 8.57 -7.82
CA LEU A 110 -9.18 8.36 -8.01
C LEU A 110 -8.35 8.92 -6.85
N SER A 111 -8.78 10.03 -6.26
CA SER A 111 -8.12 10.59 -5.07
C SER A 111 -8.20 9.63 -3.87
N GLY A 112 -9.36 8.99 -3.65
CA GLY A 112 -9.51 7.96 -2.62
C GLY A 112 -8.57 6.77 -2.84
N ILE A 113 -8.45 6.30 -4.07
CA ILE A 113 -7.52 5.22 -4.44
C ILE A 113 -6.07 5.67 -4.24
N ALA A 114 -5.71 6.90 -4.64
CA ALA A 114 -4.37 7.45 -4.49
C ALA A 114 -3.94 7.56 -3.02
N ILE A 115 -4.85 7.98 -2.13
CA ILE A 115 -4.59 8.03 -0.68
C ILE A 115 -4.32 6.62 -0.14
N TYR A 116 -5.12 5.63 -0.55
CA TYR A 116 -4.93 4.25 -0.12
C TYR A 116 -3.61 3.65 -0.61
N LEU A 117 -3.21 3.96 -1.85
CA LEU A 117 -1.96 3.50 -2.46
C LEU A 117 -0.75 4.34 -2.07
N TRP A 118 -0.88 5.35 -1.20
CA TRP A 118 0.22 6.21 -0.83
C TRP A 118 1.29 5.44 -0.03
N PRO A 119 2.55 5.34 -0.53
CA PRO A 119 3.53 4.41 0.04
C PRO A 119 4.02 4.80 1.44
N PHE A 120 3.93 6.07 1.81
CA PHE A 120 4.42 6.58 3.09
C PHE A 120 3.34 6.70 4.17
N ALA A 121 2.07 6.47 3.83
CA ALA A 121 0.99 6.50 4.82
C ALA A 121 1.00 5.23 5.68
N PRO A 122 0.86 5.36 7.00
CA PRO A 122 0.52 4.21 7.84
C PRO A 122 -0.85 3.66 7.40
N THR A 123 -0.92 2.34 7.23
CA THR A 123 -2.14 1.68 6.78
C THR A 123 -2.55 0.59 7.77
N GLY A 124 -3.82 0.22 7.74
CA GLY A 124 -4.31 -0.98 8.39
C GLY A 124 -3.81 -2.25 7.68
N ASN A 125 -4.26 -3.40 8.17
CA ASN A 125 -3.90 -4.68 7.56
C ASN A 125 -4.51 -4.80 6.15
N VAL A 126 -3.65 -4.88 5.13
CA VAL A 126 -4.06 -4.98 3.72
C VAL A 126 -4.90 -6.23 3.43
N PHE A 127 -4.75 -7.28 4.22
CA PHE A 127 -5.57 -8.50 4.12
C PHE A 127 -6.81 -8.47 5.03
N SER A 128 -7.22 -7.27 5.50
CA SER A 128 -8.47 -7.08 6.22
C SER A 128 -9.63 -6.89 5.24
N ASN A 129 -10.71 -7.64 5.44
CA ASN A 129 -11.89 -7.56 4.57
C ASN A 129 -12.51 -6.15 4.51
N TRP A 130 -12.57 -5.44 5.64
CA TRP A 130 -13.18 -4.12 5.71
C TRP A 130 -12.44 -3.08 4.87
N LEU A 131 -11.11 -3.02 4.97
CA LEU A 131 -10.30 -2.11 4.17
C LEU A 131 -10.39 -2.41 2.69
N ASN A 132 -10.39 -3.70 2.33
CA ASN A 132 -10.51 -4.13 0.94
C ASN A 132 -11.88 -3.81 0.36
N ILE A 133 -12.97 -3.97 1.11
CA ILE A 133 -14.31 -3.59 0.67
C ILE A 133 -14.36 -2.09 0.38
N ALA A 134 -13.89 -1.25 1.30
CA ALA A 134 -13.88 0.20 1.12
C ALA A 134 -13.09 0.63 -0.13
N MET A 135 -11.96 -0.03 -0.41
CA MET A 135 -11.16 0.25 -1.60
C MET A 135 -11.81 -0.29 -2.89
N ILE A 136 -12.28 -1.54 -2.86
CA ILE A 136 -12.86 -2.19 -4.04
C ILE A 136 -14.11 -1.47 -4.54
N LEU A 137 -14.90 -0.85 -3.65
CA LEU A 137 -16.08 -0.07 -4.04
C LEU A 137 -15.76 1.11 -4.98
N ASN A 138 -14.55 1.65 -4.94
CA ASN A 138 -14.13 2.71 -5.85
C ASN A 138 -14.02 2.24 -7.32
N LEU A 139 -13.66 0.97 -7.56
CA LEU A 139 -13.47 0.45 -8.91
C LEU A 139 -14.77 0.34 -9.70
N PRO A 140 -15.87 -0.28 -9.19
CA PRO A 140 -17.16 -0.29 -9.89
C PRO A 140 -17.71 1.10 -10.16
N LEU A 141 -17.53 2.05 -9.22
CA LEU A 141 -17.96 3.43 -9.41
C LEU A 141 -17.22 4.12 -10.55
N LEU A 142 -15.91 3.87 -10.68
CA LEU A 142 -15.12 4.39 -11.79
C LEU A 142 -15.55 3.78 -13.13
N ILE A 143 -15.78 2.48 -13.18
CA ILE A 143 -16.23 1.76 -14.37
C ILE A 143 -17.62 2.25 -14.77
N TRP A 144 -18.53 2.38 -13.81
CA TRP A 144 -19.89 2.89 -14.04
C TRP A 144 -19.86 4.29 -14.63
N SER A 145 -19.07 5.22 -14.06
CA SER A 145 -18.95 6.59 -14.58
C SER A 145 -18.51 6.60 -16.03
N LYS A 146 -17.49 5.80 -16.39
CA LYS A 146 -17.00 5.71 -17.77
C LYS A 146 -18.04 5.16 -18.73
N ASN A 147 -18.83 4.18 -18.33
CA ASN A 147 -19.90 3.62 -19.15
C ASN A 147 -21.01 4.64 -19.39
N GLN A 148 -21.38 5.47 -18.40
CA GLN A 148 -22.38 6.53 -18.58
C GLN A 148 -21.95 7.59 -19.59
N LEU A 149 -20.67 7.91 -19.64
CA LEU A 149 -20.11 8.85 -20.64
C LEU A 149 -20.13 8.26 -22.06
N SER A 150 -19.85 6.97 -22.18
CA SER A 150 -19.88 6.26 -23.48
C SER A 150 -21.29 6.16 -24.09
N LEU A 151 -22.35 6.15 -23.26
CA LEU A 151 -23.74 6.10 -23.71
C LEU A 151 -24.32 7.48 -24.13
N LYS A 152 -23.61 8.57 -23.81
CA LYS A 152 -24.04 9.94 -24.12
C LYS A 152 -23.38 10.52 -25.37
N ASN A 153 -22.39 9.84 -25.92
CA ASN A 153 -21.69 10.17 -27.17
C ASN A 153 -22.13 9.26 -28.29
#